data_7d09fc7ed6af34074802560c165deb9a
#
_entry.id   7d09fc7ed6af34074802560c165deb9a
#
_cell.length_a   1.000
_cell.length_b   1.000
_cell.length_c   1.000
_cell.angle_alpha   90.00
_cell.angle_beta   90.00
_cell.angle_gamma   90.00
#
_symmetry.space_group_name_H-M   'P 1'
#
loop_
_entity.id
_entity.type
_entity.pdbx_description
1 polymer ?
#
loop_
_entity_poly.entity_id
_entity_poly.type
_entity_poly.pdbx_seq_one_letter_code
_entity_poly.pdbx_strand_id
1 'polypeptide(L)'
;EILYNIEIYTYTIIISLLFSSLFFLKKNDFKNIFIYEKIIAVVSGYLILPIIISIPYYFGLNYLSFLDSYFEAVSGFTSTGFSIFENVKYLDKSLLLWRSTSQWFGGLYFLISILFLIDIYDDNYKKILTNFISLDINEIIKQSTKILFVYTTITIVLFFIYKLINLRTFDSYNLALTIVSSGGFLIVNNLPDILQSNYQIYIFSLSMLISFFGILL
;
A
#
# COMPACT_ATOMS: atom_id res chain seq x y z
N GLU A 1 -9.64 0.16 25.11
CA GLU A 1 -9.55 1.00 23.89
C GLU A 1 -9.23 0.16 22.64
N ILE A 2 -8.38 -0.86 22.73
CA ILE A 2 -8.06 -1.74 21.57
C ILE A 2 -9.28 -2.57 21.12
N LEU A 3 -10.20 -2.89 22.04
CA LEU A 3 -11.41 -3.70 21.75
C LEU A 3 -12.51 -2.91 21.05
N TYR A 4 -12.58 -1.59 21.21
CA TYR A 4 -13.69 -0.78 20.69
C TYR A 4 -13.73 -0.76 19.14
N ASN A 5 -12.59 -0.84 18.46
CA ASN A 5 -12.52 -0.82 17.00
C ASN A 5 -12.40 -2.21 16.36
N ILE A 6 -12.29 -3.28 17.16
CA ILE A 6 -12.10 -4.65 16.62
C ILE A 6 -13.28 -5.08 15.74
N GLU A 7 -14.50 -4.72 16.12
CA GLU A 7 -15.71 -5.04 15.35
C GLU A 7 -15.68 -4.42 13.95
N ILE A 8 -15.25 -3.17 13.84
CA ILE A 8 -15.18 -2.45 12.56
C ILE A 8 -14.16 -3.12 11.63
N TYR A 9 -13.00 -3.50 12.14
CA TYR A 9 -12.00 -4.22 11.35
C TYR A 9 -12.45 -5.62 10.95
N THR A 10 -13.17 -6.31 11.84
CA THR A 10 -13.75 -7.63 11.49
C THR A 10 -14.81 -7.51 10.40
N TYR A 11 -15.70 -6.51 10.46
CA TYR A 11 -16.65 -6.22 9.37
C TYR A 11 -15.93 -5.88 8.07
N THR A 12 -14.87 -5.07 8.12
CA THR A 12 -14.08 -4.74 6.94
C THR A 12 -13.46 -5.99 6.32
N ILE A 13 -12.92 -6.90 7.13
CA ILE A 13 -12.37 -8.18 6.65
C ILE A 13 -13.48 -9.04 6.03
N ILE A 14 -14.63 -9.17 6.66
CA ILE A 14 -15.75 -9.95 6.13
C ILE A 14 -16.21 -9.38 4.79
N ILE A 15 -16.39 -8.07 4.69
CA ILE A 15 -16.80 -7.39 3.44
C ILE A 15 -15.74 -7.61 2.35
N SER A 16 -14.45 -7.49 2.66
CA SER A 16 -13.38 -7.72 1.69
C SER A 16 -13.32 -9.17 1.20
N LEU A 17 -13.56 -10.15 2.09
CA LEU A 17 -13.61 -11.56 1.73
C LEU A 17 -14.84 -11.87 0.86
N LEU A 18 -16.00 -11.33 1.19
CA LEU A 18 -17.22 -11.47 0.37
C LEU A 18 -17.02 -10.86 -1.01
N PHE A 19 -16.44 -9.66 -1.08
CA PHE A 19 -16.13 -9.01 -2.35
C PHE A 19 -15.15 -9.83 -3.19
N SER A 20 -14.07 -10.34 -2.58
CA SER A 20 -13.10 -11.22 -3.22
C SER A 20 -13.74 -12.51 -3.75
N SER A 21 -14.64 -13.13 -2.98
CA SER A 21 -15.30 -14.38 -3.35
C SER A 21 -16.13 -14.25 -4.63
N LEU A 22 -16.75 -13.09 -4.88
CA LEU A 22 -17.51 -12.82 -6.11
C LEU A 22 -16.65 -12.91 -7.37
N PHE A 23 -15.36 -12.53 -7.27
CA PHE A 23 -14.42 -12.65 -8.41
C PHE A 23 -13.94 -14.09 -8.61
N PHE A 24 -13.79 -14.87 -7.54
CA PHE A 24 -13.41 -16.29 -7.68
C PHE A 24 -14.50 -17.18 -8.28
N LEU A 25 -15.77 -16.81 -8.09
CA LEU A 25 -16.89 -17.57 -8.65
C LEU A 25 -17.01 -17.44 -10.17
N LYS A 26 -16.44 -16.40 -10.76
CA LYS A 26 -16.47 -16.18 -12.19
C LYS A 26 -15.26 -16.82 -12.85
N LYS A 27 -15.45 -18.04 -13.38
CA LYS A 27 -14.43 -18.76 -14.14
C LYS A 27 -14.26 -18.07 -15.51
N ASN A 28 -13.28 -17.19 -15.65
CA ASN A 28 -12.97 -16.52 -16.90
C ASN A 28 -11.81 -17.23 -17.59
N ASP A 29 -11.95 -17.47 -18.89
CA ASP A 29 -10.84 -17.86 -19.77
C ASP A 29 -9.99 -16.61 -20.04
N PHE A 30 -8.89 -16.49 -19.31
CA PHE A 30 -7.96 -15.35 -19.40
C PHE A 30 -7.10 -15.34 -20.67
N LYS A 31 -7.39 -16.21 -21.65
CA LYS A 31 -6.50 -16.42 -22.80
C LYS A 31 -6.41 -15.26 -23.79
N ASN A 32 -7.38 -14.32 -23.80
CA ASN A 32 -7.39 -13.20 -24.75
C ASN A 32 -7.94 -11.93 -24.09
N ILE A 33 -7.22 -11.39 -23.09
CA ILE A 33 -7.60 -10.11 -22.46
C ILE A 33 -7.04 -8.97 -23.30
N PHE A 34 -7.90 -8.09 -23.78
CA PHE A 34 -7.47 -6.90 -24.50
C PHE A 34 -6.84 -5.87 -23.57
N ILE A 35 -5.96 -5.02 -24.11
CA ILE A 35 -5.24 -3.98 -23.35
C ILE A 35 -6.20 -3.05 -22.62
N TYR A 36 -7.29 -2.63 -23.26
CA TYR A 36 -8.29 -1.75 -22.63
C TYR A 36 -8.97 -2.40 -21.41
N GLU A 37 -9.19 -3.73 -21.44
CA GLU A 37 -9.76 -4.45 -20.30
C GLU A 37 -8.78 -4.47 -19.10
N LYS A 38 -7.48 -4.59 -19.37
CA LYS A 38 -6.44 -4.48 -18.35
C LYS A 38 -6.41 -3.09 -17.73
N ILE A 39 -6.50 -2.04 -18.57
CA ILE A 39 -6.55 -0.64 -18.10
C ILE A 39 -7.78 -0.42 -17.21
N ILE A 40 -8.96 -0.84 -17.68
CA ILE A 40 -10.21 -0.72 -16.91
C ILE A 40 -10.09 -1.47 -15.57
N ALA A 41 -9.55 -2.68 -15.57
CA ALA A 41 -9.37 -3.46 -14.34
C ALA A 41 -8.47 -2.73 -13.32
N VAL A 42 -7.35 -2.17 -13.77
CA VAL A 42 -6.43 -1.42 -12.90
C VAL A 42 -7.07 -0.14 -12.39
N VAL A 43 -7.70 0.66 -13.27
CA VAL A 43 -8.36 1.91 -12.86
C VAL A 43 -9.53 1.62 -11.91
N SER A 44 -10.34 0.61 -12.19
CA SER A 44 -11.44 0.22 -11.30
C SER A 44 -10.95 -0.22 -9.92
N GLY A 45 -9.79 -0.88 -9.83
CA GLY A 45 -9.16 -1.21 -8.55
C GLY A 45 -8.80 0.03 -7.73
N TYR A 46 -8.23 1.07 -8.37
CA TYR A 46 -7.94 2.36 -7.70
C TYR A 46 -9.19 3.10 -7.23
N LEU A 47 -10.35 2.85 -7.83
CA LEU A 47 -11.62 3.45 -7.41
C LEU A 47 -12.36 2.62 -6.36
N ILE A 48 -12.34 1.30 -6.48
CA ILE A 48 -13.18 0.40 -5.67
C ILE A 48 -12.48 0.01 -4.36
N LEU A 49 -11.18 -0.34 -4.39
CA LEU A 49 -10.46 -0.76 -3.19
C LEU A 49 -10.46 0.31 -2.09
N PRO A 50 -10.29 1.62 -2.39
CA PRO A 50 -10.42 2.66 -1.38
C PRO A 50 -11.80 2.73 -0.70
N ILE A 51 -12.88 2.26 -1.35
CA ILE A 51 -14.20 2.19 -0.69
C ILE A 51 -14.14 1.22 0.51
N ILE A 52 -13.50 0.06 0.33
CA ILE A 52 -13.32 -0.90 1.42
C ILE A 52 -12.37 -0.34 2.49
N ILE A 53 -11.28 0.31 2.06
CA ILE A 53 -10.31 0.93 2.97
C ILE A 53 -10.94 2.09 3.77
N SER A 54 -11.94 2.78 3.23
CA SER A 54 -12.63 3.88 3.91
C SER A 54 -13.53 3.44 5.07
N ILE A 55 -13.92 2.16 5.14
CA ILE A 55 -14.84 1.63 6.14
C ILE A 55 -14.37 1.92 7.59
N PRO A 56 -13.12 1.62 8.00
CA PRO A 56 -12.66 1.93 9.34
C PRO A 56 -12.61 3.41 9.66
N TYR A 57 -12.38 4.28 8.69
CA TYR A 57 -12.44 5.73 8.90
C TYR A 57 -13.87 6.21 9.13
N TYR A 58 -14.79 5.79 8.28
CA TYR A 58 -16.18 6.21 8.33
C TYR A 58 -16.91 5.73 9.57
N PHE A 59 -16.76 4.45 9.93
CA PHE A 59 -17.44 3.87 11.12
C PHE A 59 -16.63 4.05 12.40
N GLY A 60 -15.32 4.23 12.33
CA GLY A 60 -14.49 4.44 13.51
C GLY A 60 -14.44 5.89 13.99
N LEU A 61 -14.73 6.85 13.11
CA LEU A 61 -14.67 8.27 13.40
C LEU A 61 -16.03 8.92 13.07
N ASN A 62 -16.90 9.03 14.06
CA ASN A 62 -18.29 9.51 13.91
C ASN A 62 -18.43 10.94 13.35
N TYR A 63 -17.34 11.69 13.29
CA TYR A 63 -17.34 13.08 12.78
C TYR A 63 -16.94 13.18 11.30
N LEU A 64 -16.49 12.09 10.67
CA LEU A 64 -16.10 12.11 9.26
C LEU A 64 -17.29 11.81 8.35
N SER A 65 -17.37 12.58 7.26
CA SER A 65 -18.26 12.23 6.15
C SER A 65 -17.71 11.02 5.37
N PHE A 66 -18.57 10.36 4.59
CA PHE A 66 -18.12 9.29 3.69
C PHE A 66 -17.09 9.79 2.67
N LEU A 67 -17.27 11.01 2.14
CA LEU A 67 -16.35 11.59 1.16
C LEU A 67 -14.97 11.88 1.77
N ASP A 68 -14.91 12.38 3.00
CA ASP A 68 -13.65 12.59 3.71
C ASP A 68 -12.94 11.26 3.98
N SER A 69 -13.69 10.26 4.44
CA SER A 69 -13.17 8.91 4.68
C SER A 69 -12.63 8.26 3.39
N TYR A 70 -13.35 8.43 2.28
CA TYR A 70 -12.94 7.94 0.98
C TYR A 70 -11.71 8.70 0.45
N PHE A 71 -11.65 10.02 0.62
CA PHE A 71 -10.48 10.82 0.26
C PHE A 71 -9.22 10.34 1.00
N GLU A 72 -9.30 10.15 2.33
CA GLU A 72 -8.18 9.63 3.11
C GLU A 72 -7.75 8.23 2.62
N ALA A 73 -8.73 7.36 2.31
CA ALA A 73 -8.48 6.04 1.77
C ALA A 73 -7.81 6.06 0.39
N VAL A 74 -8.30 6.93 -0.52
CA VAL A 74 -7.68 7.12 -1.86
C VAL A 74 -6.27 7.64 -1.71
N SER A 75 -6.07 8.70 -0.90
CA SER A 75 -4.75 9.29 -0.66
C SER A 75 -3.77 8.27 -0.09
N GLY A 76 -4.22 7.43 0.84
CA GLY A 76 -3.41 6.32 1.35
C GLY A 76 -3.09 5.31 0.27
N PHE A 77 -4.10 4.78 -0.41
CA PHE A 77 -3.94 3.71 -1.40
C PHE A 77 -3.16 4.11 -2.65
N THR A 78 -3.23 5.39 -3.06
CA THR A 78 -2.42 5.92 -4.16
C THR A 78 -1.03 6.37 -3.73
N SER A 79 -0.67 6.18 -2.46
CA SER A 79 0.58 6.67 -1.87
C SER A 79 0.82 8.17 -2.06
N THR A 80 -0.26 8.97 -2.17
CA THR A 80 -0.18 10.42 -2.35
C THR A 80 0.20 11.13 -1.06
N GLY A 81 -0.30 10.65 0.09
CA GLY A 81 0.07 11.12 1.42
C GLY A 81 -0.63 12.40 1.89
N PHE A 82 -1.59 12.96 1.14
CA PHE A 82 -2.43 14.05 1.63
C PHE A 82 -3.42 13.53 2.67
N SER A 83 -3.63 14.28 3.75
CA SER A 83 -4.50 13.88 4.84
C SER A 83 -5.51 14.95 5.18
N ILE A 84 -6.72 14.53 5.53
CA ILE A 84 -7.77 15.40 6.11
C ILE A 84 -7.53 15.67 7.59
N PHE A 85 -6.66 14.88 8.24
CA PHE A 85 -6.40 15.01 9.67
C PHE A 85 -5.37 16.12 9.94
N GLU A 86 -5.81 17.21 10.54
CA GLU A 86 -4.91 18.28 11.01
C GLU A 86 -4.01 17.78 12.15
N ASN A 87 -4.52 16.90 12.99
CA ASN A 87 -3.84 16.39 14.18
C ASN A 87 -3.91 14.86 14.28
N VAL A 88 -2.91 14.23 13.71
CA VAL A 88 -2.81 12.76 13.64
C VAL A 88 -2.59 12.13 15.02
N LYS A 89 -2.04 12.88 15.98
CA LYS A 89 -1.79 12.40 17.37
C LYS A 89 -3.05 11.97 18.12
N TYR A 90 -4.22 12.48 17.73
CA TYR A 90 -5.50 12.12 18.37
C TYR A 90 -6.17 10.89 17.79
N LEU A 91 -5.60 10.34 16.71
CA LEU A 91 -6.09 9.09 16.12
C LEU A 91 -5.64 7.89 16.96
N ASP A 92 -6.51 6.90 17.07
CA ASP A 92 -6.18 5.63 17.68
C ASP A 92 -5.03 4.92 16.94
N LYS A 93 -4.19 4.22 17.68
CA LYS A 93 -3.05 3.47 17.11
C LYS A 93 -3.48 2.48 16.03
N SER A 94 -4.66 1.90 16.15
CA SER A 94 -5.23 1.00 15.13
C SER A 94 -5.49 1.72 13.81
N LEU A 95 -6.04 2.94 13.84
CA LEU A 95 -6.24 3.77 12.64
C LEU A 95 -4.93 4.28 12.06
N LEU A 96 -3.96 4.65 12.90
CA LEU A 96 -2.62 5.02 12.44
C LEU A 96 -1.95 3.87 11.68
N LEU A 97 -2.05 2.66 12.22
CA LEU A 97 -1.56 1.46 11.56
C LEU A 97 -2.31 1.17 10.27
N TRP A 98 -3.64 1.33 10.27
CA TRP A 98 -4.47 1.17 9.08
C TRP A 98 -4.06 2.11 7.95
N ARG A 99 -3.75 3.38 8.27
CA ARG A 99 -3.25 4.38 7.32
C ARG A 99 -1.94 3.92 6.65
N SER A 100 -0.95 3.54 7.44
CA SER A 100 0.34 3.06 6.92
C SER A 100 0.21 1.76 6.14
N THR A 101 -0.68 0.87 6.58
CA THR A 101 -0.95 -0.41 5.90
C THR A 101 -1.67 -0.19 4.57
N SER A 102 -2.60 0.76 4.49
CA SER A 102 -3.28 1.10 3.24
C SER A 102 -2.31 1.62 2.19
N GLN A 103 -1.32 2.44 2.59
CA GLN A 103 -0.24 2.87 1.70
C GLN A 103 0.61 1.70 1.23
N TRP A 104 0.97 0.78 2.13
CA TRP A 104 1.76 -0.39 1.79
C TRP A 104 1.06 -1.27 0.75
N PHE A 105 -0.22 -1.55 0.94
CA PHE A 105 -1.01 -2.28 -0.05
C PHE A 105 -1.16 -1.51 -1.37
N GLY A 106 -1.31 -0.19 -1.31
CA GLY A 106 -1.41 0.67 -2.49
C GLY A 106 -0.13 0.65 -3.33
N GLY A 107 1.04 0.74 -2.68
CA GLY A 107 2.33 0.63 -3.35
C GLY A 107 2.54 -0.75 -3.99
N LEU A 108 2.16 -1.82 -3.29
CA LEU A 108 2.18 -3.17 -3.85
C LEU A 108 1.24 -3.31 -5.05
N TYR A 109 0.02 -2.76 -4.95
CA TYR A 109 -0.95 -2.74 -6.04
C TYR A 109 -0.41 -1.99 -7.26
N PHE A 110 0.27 -0.87 -7.05
CA PHE A 110 0.94 -0.11 -8.12
C PHE A 110 1.98 -0.95 -8.87
N LEU A 111 2.86 -1.64 -8.14
CA LEU A 111 3.90 -2.50 -8.76
C LEU A 111 3.28 -3.66 -9.56
N ILE A 112 2.26 -4.30 -9.03
CA ILE A 112 1.54 -5.37 -9.73
C ILE A 112 0.78 -4.80 -10.95
N SER A 113 0.24 -3.59 -10.85
CA SER A 113 -0.45 -2.92 -11.95
C SER A 113 0.48 -2.62 -13.12
N ILE A 114 1.71 -2.17 -12.85
CA ILE A 114 2.73 -1.96 -13.88
C ILE A 114 3.02 -3.29 -14.60
N LEU A 115 3.20 -4.36 -13.85
CA LEU A 115 3.45 -5.68 -14.43
C LEU A 115 2.27 -6.15 -15.29
N PHE A 116 1.03 -5.93 -14.84
CA PHE A 116 -0.18 -6.30 -15.55
C PHE A 116 -0.40 -5.49 -16.83
N LEU A 117 0.04 -4.22 -16.83
CA LEU A 117 -0.06 -3.30 -17.97
C LEU A 117 1.16 -3.34 -18.89
N ILE A 118 2.12 -4.23 -18.65
CA ILE A 118 3.41 -4.24 -19.36
C ILE A 118 3.26 -4.43 -20.88
N ASP A 119 2.16 -5.04 -21.32
CA ASP A 119 1.86 -5.22 -22.74
C ASP A 119 1.59 -3.91 -23.51
N ILE A 120 1.43 -2.79 -22.78
CA ILE A 120 1.32 -1.46 -23.39
C ILE A 120 2.70 -0.97 -23.89
N TYR A 121 3.76 -1.48 -23.28
CA TYR A 121 5.13 -1.07 -23.64
C TYR A 121 5.66 -1.85 -24.85
N ASP A 122 6.54 -1.23 -25.61
CA ASP A 122 7.27 -1.85 -26.69
C ASP A 122 8.09 -3.07 -26.20
N ASP A 123 8.31 -4.06 -27.08
CA ASP A 123 9.00 -5.31 -26.77
C ASP A 123 10.40 -5.13 -26.19
N ASN A 124 11.10 -4.05 -26.55
CA ASN A 124 12.40 -3.72 -25.97
C ASN A 124 12.27 -3.33 -24.47
N TYR A 125 11.26 -2.56 -24.11
CA TYR A 125 10.99 -2.19 -22.72
C TYR A 125 10.50 -3.39 -21.90
N LYS A 126 9.70 -4.28 -22.49
CA LYS A 126 9.30 -5.55 -21.84
C LYS A 126 10.51 -6.38 -21.46
N LYS A 127 11.51 -6.50 -22.35
CA LYS A 127 12.75 -7.23 -22.06
C LYS A 127 13.54 -6.64 -20.90
N ILE A 128 13.62 -5.31 -20.82
CA ILE A 128 14.32 -4.62 -19.73
C ILE A 128 13.62 -4.82 -18.40
N LEU A 129 12.28 -4.74 -18.37
CA LEU A 129 11.48 -4.81 -17.13
C LEU A 129 11.26 -6.24 -16.62
N THR A 130 11.22 -7.23 -17.51
CA THR A 130 10.81 -8.60 -17.13
C THR A 130 11.77 -9.70 -17.53
N ASN A 131 12.79 -9.41 -18.33
CA ASN A 131 13.62 -10.42 -18.99
C ASN A 131 12.83 -11.42 -19.88
N PHE A 132 11.53 -11.17 -20.16
CA PHE A 132 10.65 -12.01 -20.95
C PHE A 132 9.98 -11.18 -22.06
N ILE A 133 9.78 -11.81 -23.24
CA ILE A 133 9.18 -11.17 -24.41
C ILE A 133 7.64 -11.26 -24.40
N SER A 134 7.09 -12.30 -23.79
CA SER A 134 5.66 -12.50 -23.63
C SER A 134 5.36 -13.00 -22.23
N LEU A 135 4.47 -12.31 -21.51
CA LEU A 135 4.01 -12.76 -20.19
C LEU A 135 2.70 -13.53 -20.37
N ASP A 136 2.79 -14.84 -20.22
CA ASP A 136 1.60 -15.66 -19.94
C ASP A 136 1.11 -15.37 -18.51
N ILE A 137 -0.17 -15.64 -18.20
CA ILE A 137 -0.78 -15.39 -16.88
C ILE A 137 0.01 -16.07 -15.76
N ASN A 138 0.52 -17.27 -16.01
CA ASN A 138 1.36 -17.96 -15.05
C ASN A 138 2.66 -17.20 -14.71
N GLU A 139 3.25 -16.53 -15.69
CA GLU A 139 4.44 -15.70 -15.51
C GLU A 139 4.09 -14.42 -14.73
N ILE A 140 2.93 -13.79 -15.01
CA ILE A 140 2.44 -12.63 -14.24
C ILE A 140 2.25 -13.00 -12.77
N ILE A 141 1.63 -14.14 -12.46
CA ILE A 141 1.43 -14.61 -11.09
C ILE A 141 2.79 -14.85 -10.41
N LYS A 142 3.71 -15.53 -11.09
CA LYS A 142 5.05 -15.80 -10.56
C LYS A 142 5.84 -14.52 -10.28
N GLN A 143 5.80 -13.55 -11.20
CA GLN A 143 6.45 -12.25 -11.03
C GLN A 143 5.79 -11.44 -9.91
N SER A 144 4.47 -11.43 -9.82
CA SER A 144 3.73 -10.76 -8.74
C SER A 144 4.09 -11.35 -7.36
N THR A 145 4.24 -12.67 -7.27
CA THR A 145 4.69 -13.34 -6.04
C THR A 145 6.12 -12.96 -5.67
N LYS A 146 7.02 -12.86 -6.67
CA LYS A 146 8.39 -12.39 -6.46
C LYS A 146 8.41 -10.94 -5.97
N ILE A 147 7.63 -10.04 -6.59
CA ILE A 147 7.49 -8.65 -6.15
C ILE A 147 7.00 -8.61 -4.70
N LEU A 148 5.94 -9.33 -4.36
CA LEU A 148 5.43 -9.41 -2.99
C LEU A 148 6.52 -9.85 -2.01
N PHE A 149 7.28 -10.88 -2.34
CA PHE A 149 8.35 -11.38 -1.48
C PHE A 149 9.45 -10.34 -1.26
N VAL A 150 9.95 -9.70 -2.33
CA VAL A 150 10.99 -8.65 -2.24
C VAL A 150 10.46 -7.45 -1.45
N TYR A 151 9.26 -6.99 -1.76
CA TYR A 151 8.61 -5.85 -1.10
C TYR A 151 8.45 -6.08 0.41
N THR A 152 8.00 -7.26 0.81
CA THR A 152 7.88 -7.66 2.21
C THR A 152 9.25 -7.78 2.87
N THR A 153 10.23 -8.34 2.19
CA THR A 153 11.60 -8.46 2.72
C THR A 153 12.23 -7.10 2.99
N ILE A 154 12.10 -6.14 2.06
CA ILE A 154 12.59 -4.77 2.25
C ILE A 154 11.89 -4.12 3.45
N THR A 155 10.57 -4.31 3.60
CA THR A 155 9.81 -3.79 4.75
C THR A 155 10.37 -4.32 6.08
N ILE A 156 10.64 -5.62 6.16
CA ILE A 156 11.19 -6.28 7.34
C ILE A 156 12.60 -5.75 7.63
N VAL A 157 13.44 -5.62 6.62
CA VAL A 157 14.80 -5.09 6.77
C VAL A 157 14.77 -3.65 7.30
N LEU A 158 13.93 -2.78 6.73
CA LEU A 158 13.78 -1.40 7.20
C LEU A 158 13.24 -1.33 8.62
N PHE A 159 12.27 -2.17 8.98
CA PHE A 159 11.78 -2.28 10.35
C PHE A 159 12.94 -2.57 11.34
N PHE A 160 13.78 -3.55 11.04
CA PHE A 160 14.93 -3.86 11.91
C PHE A 160 15.97 -2.76 11.93
N ILE A 161 16.26 -2.10 10.81
CA ILE A 161 17.16 -0.92 10.76
C ILE A 161 16.63 0.17 11.70
N TYR A 162 15.33 0.49 11.64
CA TYR A 162 14.73 1.50 12.52
C TYR A 162 14.73 1.08 13.99
N LYS A 163 14.62 -0.21 14.30
CA LYS A 163 14.80 -0.73 15.66
C LYS A 163 16.25 -0.56 16.16
N LEU A 164 17.24 -0.81 15.32
CA LEU A 164 18.67 -0.67 15.67
C LEU A 164 19.03 0.79 15.99
N ILE A 165 18.37 1.77 15.40
CA ILE A 165 18.56 3.19 15.73
C ILE A 165 17.68 3.68 16.90
N ASN A 166 17.17 2.75 17.71
CA ASN A 166 16.41 3.01 18.93
C ASN A 166 15.05 3.72 18.72
N LEU A 167 14.40 3.55 17.56
CA LEU A 167 13.02 3.98 17.41
C LEU A 167 12.06 3.04 18.14
N ARG A 168 10.92 3.58 18.61
CA ARG A 168 9.86 2.77 19.23
C ARG A 168 9.33 1.77 18.21
N THR A 169 8.94 0.58 18.66
CA THR A 169 8.51 -0.52 17.79
C THR A 169 7.35 -0.10 16.87
N PHE A 170 6.37 0.62 17.39
CA PHE A 170 5.24 1.10 16.63
C PHE A 170 5.65 2.09 15.52
N ASP A 171 6.55 3.03 15.86
CA ASP A 171 7.06 4.02 14.91
C ASP A 171 7.91 3.34 13.82
N SER A 172 8.78 2.41 14.22
CA SER A 172 9.61 1.64 13.27
C SER A 172 8.80 0.88 12.26
N TYR A 173 7.71 0.25 12.71
CA TYR A 173 6.83 -0.52 11.83
C TYR A 173 6.08 0.38 10.85
N ASN A 174 5.44 1.44 11.34
CA ASN A 174 4.71 2.37 10.50
C ASN A 174 5.63 3.09 9.49
N LEU A 175 6.82 3.54 9.92
CA LEU A 175 7.79 4.16 9.01
C LEU A 175 8.26 3.17 7.93
N ALA A 176 8.51 1.91 8.28
CA ALA A 176 8.91 0.90 7.28
C ALA A 176 7.82 0.70 6.21
N LEU A 177 6.55 0.60 6.62
CA LEU A 177 5.42 0.47 5.68
C LEU A 177 5.32 1.69 4.75
N THR A 178 5.36 2.89 5.32
CA THR A 178 5.21 4.16 4.58
C THR A 178 6.37 4.41 3.63
N ILE A 179 7.61 4.13 4.04
CA ILE A 179 8.80 4.34 3.21
C ILE A 179 8.81 3.39 2.02
N VAL A 180 8.56 2.09 2.23
CA VAL A 180 8.58 1.11 1.14
C VAL A 180 7.52 1.41 0.08
N SER A 181 6.37 1.96 0.49
CA SER A 181 5.31 2.39 -0.43
C SER A 181 5.53 3.79 -1.03
N SER A 182 6.60 4.50 -0.64
CA SER A 182 6.80 5.93 -0.96
C SER A 182 5.60 6.81 -0.58
N GLY A 183 4.89 6.44 0.50
CA GLY A 183 3.58 6.97 0.85
C GLY A 183 3.60 8.39 1.42
N GLY A 184 4.15 8.62 2.57
CA GLY A 184 4.18 9.94 3.22
C GLY A 184 3.24 10.13 4.40
N PHE A 185 2.34 9.18 4.71
CA PHE A 185 1.58 9.23 5.95
C PHE A 185 2.51 9.05 7.15
N LEU A 186 2.46 10.01 8.05
CA LEU A 186 3.15 9.91 9.34
C LEU A 186 2.13 9.59 10.45
N ILE A 187 2.64 9.00 11.52
CA ILE A 187 1.89 8.73 12.76
C ILE A 187 1.94 9.89 13.75
N VAL A 188 2.64 10.95 13.40
CA VAL A 188 2.78 12.20 14.13
C VAL A 188 2.63 13.37 13.16
N ASN A 189 2.41 14.58 13.71
CA ASN A 189 2.27 15.75 12.85
C ASN A 189 3.61 16.20 12.23
N ASN A 190 4.70 16.03 12.96
CA ASN A 190 6.03 16.46 12.51
C ASN A 190 7.04 15.32 12.63
N LEU A 191 7.85 15.14 11.61
CA LEU A 191 8.89 14.11 11.57
C LEU A 191 9.91 14.19 12.74
N PRO A 192 10.33 15.39 13.22
CA PRO A 192 11.20 15.51 14.40
C PRO A 192 10.61 14.92 15.69
N ASP A 193 9.31 14.73 15.78
CA ASP A 193 8.69 14.08 16.95
C ASP A 193 9.07 12.58 17.04
N ILE A 194 9.50 11.97 15.93
CA ILE A 194 9.96 10.58 15.84
C ILE A 194 11.50 10.53 15.76
N LEU A 195 12.08 11.34 14.86
CA LEU A 195 13.52 11.36 14.58
C LEU A 195 14.18 12.48 15.38
N GLN A 196 14.73 12.15 16.53
CA GLN A 196 15.28 13.13 17.49
C GLN A 196 16.78 13.39 17.30
N SER A 197 17.49 12.54 16.57
CA SER A 197 18.94 12.65 16.37
C SER A 197 19.31 12.74 14.91
N ASN A 198 20.43 13.44 14.61
CA ASN A 198 20.91 13.62 13.25
C ASN A 198 21.18 12.28 12.55
N TYR A 199 21.70 11.28 13.25
CA TYR A 199 21.96 9.97 12.64
C TYR A 199 20.67 9.24 12.26
N GLN A 200 19.58 9.40 13.04
CA GLN A 200 18.26 8.86 12.68
C GLN A 200 17.74 9.50 11.39
N ILE A 201 17.91 10.82 11.26
CA ILE A 201 17.53 11.57 10.04
C ILE A 201 18.34 11.10 8.85
N TYR A 202 19.65 10.88 8.99
CA TYR A 202 20.49 10.37 7.89
C TYR A 202 20.06 8.98 7.43
N ILE A 203 19.83 8.04 8.36
CA ILE A 203 19.39 6.70 8.02
C ILE A 203 17.99 6.70 7.36
N PHE A 204 17.09 7.53 7.89
CA PHE A 204 15.77 7.72 7.29
C PHE A 204 15.87 8.26 5.86
N SER A 205 16.71 9.28 5.62
CA SER A 205 16.93 9.85 4.28
C SER A 205 17.53 8.83 3.31
N LEU A 206 18.46 7.99 3.76
CA LEU A 206 19.00 6.89 2.95
C LEU A 206 17.94 5.84 2.65
N SER A 207 17.05 5.54 3.58
CA SER A 207 15.98 4.57 3.36
C SER A 207 14.97 5.06 2.31
N MET A 208 14.72 6.37 2.20
CA MET A 208 13.92 6.94 1.12
C MET A 208 14.54 6.68 -0.25
N LEU A 209 15.86 6.75 -0.38
CA LEU A 209 16.55 6.40 -1.63
C LEU A 209 16.38 4.91 -1.98
N ILE A 210 16.43 4.02 -0.99
CA ILE A 210 16.22 2.58 -1.21
C ILE A 210 14.82 2.31 -1.76
N SER A 211 13.78 2.96 -1.23
CA SER A 211 12.42 2.80 -1.72
C SER A 211 12.27 3.26 -3.17
N PHE A 212 12.97 4.34 -3.56
CA PHE A 212 12.99 4.83 -4.92
C PHE A 212 13.65 3.84 -5.89
N PHE A 213 14.78 3.25 -5.51
CA PHE A 213 15.47 2.24 -6.33
C PHE A 213 14.83 0.86 -6.26
N GLY A 214 14.11 0.52 -5.20
CA GLY A 214 13.39 -0.76 -5.05
C GLY A 214 12.29 -0.97 -6.09
N ILE A 215 11.84 0.09 -6.75
CA ILE A 215 10.90 0.01 -7.87
C ILE A 215 11.60 -0.55 -9.14
N LEU A 216 12.93 -0.48 -9.21
CA LEU A 216 13.73 -0.92 -10.37
C LEU A 216 14.27 -2.36 -10.24
N LEU A 217 14.05 -3.02 -9.11
CA LEU A 217 14.45 -4.40 -8.82
C LEU A 217 13.30 -5.38 -9.01
#